data_51d9722509ab8d97f6187004139725fc
#
_entry.id   51d9722509ab8d97f6187004139725fc
#
_cell.length_a   1.000
_cell.length_b   1.000
_cell.length_c   1.000
_cell.angle_alpha   90.00
_cell.angle_beta   90.00
_cell.angle_gamma   90.00
#
_symmetry.space_group_name_H-M   'P 1'
#
loop_
_entity.id
_entity.type
_entity.pdbx_description
1 polymer ?
#
loop_
_entity_poly.entity_id
_entity_poly.type
_entity_poly.pdbx_seq_one_letter_code
_entity_poly.pdbx_strand_id
1 'polypeptide(L)'
;MNILVIPTTDWTKHPVPNRLNFIFDKIAQKHNVHVIYFRLNRFENQTPRKTNCNLHDVTLFNMDDPSSYYVANSFFHFYKLYSIIKKENIDVIVSANILPVLLANLVKGKKPIVFDYLDHYEESASTYYPDTFFGKIVKKGVRSIIRYNIKKADSVITVTDEFKQFLESIDARDVHVIPNGVDTSVFEQLDTEEAKMSLGLEGNVIGYVGSLEYWVDLETVIEALPELDVKLLIVGPGLFTDYGEKIKELAEKLDVIDKIIFTGRVEYDQLYRYICAMDIGLNPLKHVKKNEITVGGKVFNYLACGKPVLTSRMTALENLLGDSLFYYDDKYTFAKIVRQILKKDTENEKYIEIAKKYDWKNIAEEYEERLFIAAVNEDNT
;
A
#
# COMPACT_ATOMS: atom_id res chain seq x y z
N MET A 1 20.76 16.91 2.29
CA MET A 1 19.60 17.42 3.03
C MET A 1 19.40 16.61 4.30
N ASN A 2 18.83 17.23 5.33
CA ASN A 2 18.34 16.57 6.54
C ASN A 2 16.81 16.44 6.41
N ILE A 3 16.32 15.24 6.25
CA ILE A 3 14.93 14.94 5.95
C ILE A 3 14.29 14.30 7.17
N LEU A 4 13.11 14.79 7.60
CA LEU A 4 12.35 14.18 8.68
C LEU A 4 11.14 13.43 8.12
N VAL A 5 11.06 12.12 8.38
CA VAL A 5 9.96 11.26 7.93
C VAL A 5 9.09 10.83 9.12
N ILE A 6 7.79 10.99 8.96
CA ILE A 6 6.78 10.57 9.94
C ILE A 6 5.91 9.50 9.29
N PRO A 7 6.14 8.20 9.61
CA PRO A 7 5.50 7.08 8.95
C PRO A 7 4.04 6.88 9.39
N THR A 8 3.32 6.04 8.65
CA THR A 8 1.94 5.64 8.95
C THR A 8 1.83 4.54 9.99
N THR A 9 2.91 3.76 10.21
CA THR A 9 2.92 2.59 11.08
C THR A 9 4.33 2.36 11.65
N ASP A 10 4.51 1.28 12.40
CA ASP A 10 5.83 0.88 12.92
C ASP A 10 6.83 0.72 11.77
N TRP A 11 7.90 1.51 11.80
CA TRP A 11 8.89 1.57 10.73
C TRP A 11 9.66 0.27 10.56
N THR A 12 9.99 -0.37 11.67
CA THR A 12 10.89 -1.53 11.68
C THR A 12 10.17 -2.86 11.81
N LYS A 13 9.08 -2.90 12.54
CA LYS A 13 8.41 -4.16 12.92
C LYS A 13 7.08 -4.43 12.19
N HIS A 14 6.59 -3.47 11.37
CA HIS A 14 5.42 -3.77 10.54
C HIS A 14 5.77 -4.92 9.58
N PRO A 15 4.94 -5.99 9.47
CA PRO A 15 5.27 -7.20 8.71
C PRO A 15 5.54 -6.95 7.23
N VAL A 16 4.90 -5.94 6.66
CA VAL A 16 5.10 -5.54 5.26
C VAL A 16 5.72 -4.15 5.23
N PRO A 17 6.86 -3.94 4.55
CA PRO A 17 7.39 -2.60 4.32
C PRO A 17 6.37 -1.75 3.57
N ASN A 18 6.19 -0.51 3.97
CA ASN A 18 5.38 0.44 3.22
C ASN A 18 6.25 1.20 2.20
N ARG A 19 5.63 1.97 1.31
CA ARG A 19 6.37 2.71 0.27
C ARG A 19 7.45 3.65 0.85
N LEU A 20 7.20 4.28 2.00
CA LEU A 20 8.18 5.17 2.60
C LEU A 20 9.44 4.42 3.06
N ASN A 21 9.32 3.17 3.52
CA ASN A 21 10.48 2.35 3.83
C ASN A 21 11.36 2.17 2.59
N PHE A 22 10.78 1.75 1.47
CA PHE A 22 11.53 1.52 0.23
C PHE A 22 12.16 2.80 -0.31
N ILE A 23 11.42 3.90 -0.32
CA ILE A 23 11.89 5.19 -0.82
C ILE A 23 13.02 5.73 0.06
N PHE A 24 12.79 5.82 1.38
CA PHE A 24 13.72 6.51 2.26
C PHE A 24 14.93 5.68 2.64
N ASP A 25 14.90 4.36 2.59
CA ASP A 25 16.11 3.53 2.71
C ASP A 25 17.09 3.76 1.52
N LYS A 26 16.56 4.11 0.33
CA LYS A 26 17.37 4.47 -0.84
C LYS A 26 17.86 5.92 -0.73
N ILE A 27 17.01 6.86 -0.37
CA ILE A 27 17.36 8.28 -0.17
C ILE A 27 18.40 8.45 0.95
N ALA A 28 18.33 7.64 2.01
CA ALA A 28 19.28 7.65 3.12
C ALA A 28 20.73 7.26 2.74
N GLN A 29 20.95 6.74 1.53
CA GLN A 29 22.29 6.51 1.01
C GLN A 29 23.02 7.81 0.61
N LYS A 30 22.25 8.88 0.33
CA LYS A 30 22.76 10.18 -0.12
C LYS A 30 22.48 11.32 0.86
N HIS A 31 21.50 11.17 1.75
CA HIS A 31 20.98 12.21 2.62
C HIS A 31 20.85 11.73 4.06
N ASN A 32 20.81 12.67 5.01
CA ASN A 32 20.52 12.36 6.41
C ASN A 32 19.00 12.24 6.59
N VAL A 33 18.50 11.01 6.66
CA VAL A 33 17.09 10.74 6.88
C VAL A 33 16.85 10.40 8.33
N HIS A 34 16.02 11.19 8.99
CA HIS A 34 15.57 11.00 10.36
C HIS A 34 14.14 10.50 10.35
N VAL A 35 13.86 9.39 11.03
CA VAL A 35 12.52 8.80 11.10
C VAL A 35 12.02 8.87 12.53
N ILE A 36 10.89 9.51 12.74
CA ILE A 36 10.15 9.38 14.00
C ILE A 36 9.45 8.04 13.94
N TYR A 37 9.98 7.07 14.66
CA TYR A 37 9.39 5.76 14.67
C TYR A 37 8.71 5.47 16.01
N PHE A 38 7.64 4.69 15.94
CA PHE A 38 6.84 4.29 17.09
C PHE A 38 6.59 2.78 17.06
N ARG A 39 6.25 2.23 18.22
CA ARG A 39 6.00 0.79 18.39
C ARG A 39 4.51 0.52 18.59
N LEU A 40 4.05 -0.59 18.01
CA LEU A 40 2.72 -1.11 18.23
C LEU A 40 2.81 -2.49 18.88
N ASN A 41 2.02 -2.75 19.92
CA ASN A 41 2.03 -4.03 20.66
C ASN A 41 1.81 -5.23 19.72
N ARG A 42 0.91 -5.09 18.74
CA ARG A 42 0.63 -6.16 17.77
C ARG A 42 1.84 -6.64 16.96
N PHE A 43 2.92 -5.86 16.92
CA PHE A 43 4.15 -6.18 16.19
C PHE A 43 5.34 -6.43 17.12
N GLU A 44 5.13 -6.53 18.43
CA GLU A 44 6.21 -6.64 19.41
C GLU A 44 7.12 -7.84 19.14
N ASN A 45 6.55 -8.97 18.75
CA ASN A 45 7.26 -10.22 18.48
C ASN A 45 7.87 -10.30 17.07
N GLN A 46 7.77 -9.23 16.25
CA GLN A 46 8.34 -9.20 14.91
C GLN A 46 9.82 -8.86 14.95
N THR A 47 10.62 -9.49 14.08
CA THR A 47 12.03 -9.16 13.88
C THR A 47 12.15 -7.77 13.25
N PRO A 48 12.90 -6.83 13.86
CA PRO A 48 13.08 -5.51 13.28
C PRO A 48 13.82 -5.57 11.93
N ARG A 49 13.31 -4.88 10.92
CA ARG A 49 14.03 -4.68 9.66
C ARG A 49 15.22 -3.74 9.87
N LYS A 50 16.29 -4.00 9.13
CA LYS A 50 17.39 -3.06 9.02
C LYS A 50 16.95 -1.85 8.17
N THR A 51 17.47 -0.68 8.50
CA THR A 51 17.23 0.57 7.78
C THR A 51 18.49 1.41 7.78
N ASN A 52 18.67 2.23 6.75
CA ASN A 52 19.76 3.21 6.66
C ASN A 52 19.40 4.55 7.34
N CYS A 53 18.15 4.68 7.82
CA CYS A 53 17.65 5.91 8.43
C CYS A 53 18.05 6.04 9.91
N ASN A 54 18.17 7.27 10.38
CA ASN A 54 18.38 7.60 11.79
C ASN A 54 17.05 7.53 12.55
N LEU A 55 16.87 6.55 13.42
CA LEU A 55 15.62 6.31 14.13
C LEU A 55 15.51 7.11 15.42
N HIS A 56 14.39 7.79 15.61
CA HIS A 56 14.01 8.49 16.84
C HIS A 56 12.77 7.85 17.45
N ASP A 57 12.94 7.07 18.52
CA ASP A 57 11.81 6.46 19.22
C ASP A 57 11.02 7.53 20.01
N VAL A 58 9.74 7.58 19.75
CA VAL A 58 8.82 8.54 20.37
C VAL A 58 7.67 7.84 21.10
N THR A 59 7.80 6.56 21.39
CA THR A 59 6.77 5.78 22.07
C THR A 59 6.84 6.03 23.58
N LEU A 60 5.80 6.67 24.13
CA LEU A 60 5.60 6.77 25.58
C LEU A 60 4.60 5.72 26.06
N PHE A 61 3.49 5.57 25.34
CA PHE A 61 2.46 4.57 25.60
C PHE A 61 2.36 3.62 24.42
N ASN A 62 2.54 2.33 24.67
CA ASN A 62 2.34 1.29 23.66
C ASN A 62 0.85 1.09 23.41
N MET A 63 0.46 0.96 22.13
CA MET A 63 -0.93 0.77 21.68
C MET A 63 -0.99 -0.33 20.63
N ASP A 64 -2.20 -0.83 20.36
CA ASP A 64 -2.41 -1.91 19.38
C ASP A 64 -2.58 -1.37 17.94
N ASP A 65 -3.09 -0.16 17.81
CA ASP A 65 -3.36 0.46 16.51
C ASP A 65 -2.77 1.88 16.40
N PRO A 66 -2.47 2.34 15.16
CA PRO A 66 -1.86 3.65 14.93
C PRO A 66 -2.70 4.83 15.40
N SER A 67 -4.04 4.76 15.28
CA SER A 67 -4.91 5.88 15.64
C SER A 67 -4.90 6.13 17.15
N SER A 68 -5.08 5.08 17.93
CA SER A 68 -4.97 5.13 19.40
C SER A 68 -3.58 5.57 19.85
N TYR A 69 -2.54 5.06 19.15
CA TYR A 69 -1.16 5.46 19.41
C TYR A 69 -0.98 6.98 19.26
N TYR A 70 -1.40 7.56 18.13
CA TYR A 70 -1.22 8.99 17.89
C TYR A 70 -2.04 9.85 18.84
N VAL A 71 -3.25 9.42 19.22
CA VAL A 71 -4.06 10.15 20.23
C VAL A 71 -3.35 10.14 21.59
N ALA A 72 -2.93 8.96 22.07
CA ALA A 72 -2.31 8.81 23.39
C ALA A 72 -0.93 9.49 23.49
N ASN A 73 -0.15 9.47 22.42
CA ASN A 73 1.22 9.98 22.40
C ASN A 73 1.33 11.40 21.78
N SER A 74 0.24 12.03 21.38
CA SER A 74 0.24 13.29 20.62
C SER A 74 1.08 14.41 21.25
N PHE A 75 0.96 14.60 22.55
CA PHE A 75 1.73 15.63 23.28
C PHE A 75 3.23 15.34 23.27
N PHE A 76 3.61 14.08 23.43
CA PHE A 76 5.02 13.66 23.41
C PHE A 76 5.59 13.76 21.99
N HIS A 77 4.78 13.37 20.99
CA HIS A 77 5.11 13.60 19.57
C HIS A 77 5.37 15.05 19.24
N PHE A 78 4.50 15.96 19.68
CA PHE A 78 4.65 17.38 19.49
C PHE A 78 6.00 17.88 20.00
N TYR A 79 6.34 17.54 21.26
CA TYR A 79 7.61 17.93 21.87
C TYR A 79 8.82 17.35 21.14
N LYS A 80 8.77 16.07 20.78
CA LYS A 80 9.85 15.38 20.07
C LYS A 80 10.05 15.92 18.66
N LEU A 81 8.96 16.16 17.92
CA LEU A 81 9.00 16.82 16.60
C LEU A 81 9.73 18.14 16.67
N TYR A 82 9.31 19.02 17.59
CA TYR A 82 9.95 20.33 17.78
C TYR A 82 11.44 20.21 18.09
N SER A 83 11.81 19.30 19.00
CA SER A 83 13.18 19.07 19.39
C SER A 83 14.04 18.59 18.22
N ILE A 84 13.57 17.60 17.45
CA ILE A 84 14.28 17.01 16.31
C ILE A 84 14.44 18.03 15.21
N ILE A 85 13.39 18.77 14.83
CA ILE A 85 13.45 19.81 13.79
C ILE A 85 14.56 20.81 14.07
N LYS A 86 14.72 21.24 15.34
CA LYS A 86 15.77 22.18 15.72
C LYS A 86 17.15 21.56 15.84
N LYS A 87 17.24 20.40 16.48
CA LYS A 87 18.52 19.78 16.82
C LYS A 87 19.23 19.21 15.60
N GLU A 88 18.45 18.60 14.70
CA GLU A 88 18.99 17.94 13.51
C GLU A 88 18.99 18.85 12.27
N ASN A 89 18.65 20.14 12.42
CA ASN A 89 18.60 21.14 11.33
C ASN A 89 17.80 20.62 10.11
N ILE A 90 16.58 20.15 10.36
CA ILE A 90 15.73 19.57 9.31
C ILE A 90 15.45 20.58 8.21
N ASP A 91 15.61 20.15 6.95
CA ASP A 91 15.34 20.94 5.75
C ASP A 91 13.91 20.74 5.24
N VAL A 92 13.40 19.49 5.27
CA VAL A 92 12.06 19.14 4.78
C VAL A 92 11.44 18.05 5.66
N ILE A 93 10.12 18.12 5.84
CA ILE A 93 9.33 17.15 6.61
C ILE A 93 8.43 16.37 5.65
N VAL A 94 8.46 15.05 5.74
CA VAL A 94 7.56 14.16 5.00
C VAL A 94 6.65 13.43 5.98
N SER A 95 5.36 13.43 5.73
CA SER A 95 4.43 12.67 6.55
C SER A 95 3.30 12.06 5.71
N ALA A 96 2.98 10.82 6.00
CA ALA A 96 1.94 10.08 5.28
C ALA A 96 0.67 9.81 6.14
N ASN A 97 0.56 10.40 7.31
CA ASN A 97 -0.60 10.21 8.19
C ASN A 97 -1.20 11.54 8.63
N ILE A 98 -2.53 11.60 8.75
CA ILE A 98 -3.27 12.84 9.01
C ILE A 98 -2.99 13.48 10.38
N LEU A 99 -2.86 12.69 11.45
CA LEU A 99 -2.57 13.23 12.79
C LEU A 99 -1.14 13.72 12.93
N PRO A 100 -0.12 12.99 12.49
CA PRO A 100 1.25 13.48 12.46
C PRO A 100 1.43 14.74 11.62
N VAL A 101 0.81 14.84 10.45
CA VAL A 101 0.86 16.07 9.63
C VAL A 101 0.27 17.26 10.38
N LEU A 102 -0.84 17.06 11.11
CA LEU A 102 -1.42 18.11 11.96
C LEU A 102 -0.40 18.61 12.99
N LEU A 103 0.25 17.69 13.72
CA LEU A 103 1.26 18.04 14.73
C LEU A 103 2.50 18.70 14.10
N ALA A 104 2.95 18.19 12.96
CA ALA A 104 4.06 18.77 12.22
C ALA A 104 3.76 20.21 11.77
N ASN A 105 2.56 20.49 11.27
CA ASN A 105 2.12 21.83 10.88
C ASN A 105 2.18 22.84 12.05
N LEU A 106 1.99 22.38 13.28
CA LEU A 106 2.02 23.26 14.47
C LEU A 106 3.47 23.60 14.91
N VAL A 107 4.47 22.79 14.55
CA VAL A 107 5.87 22.94 15.03
C VAL A 107 6.87 23.20 13.91
N LYS A 108 6.49 23.07 12.66
CA LYS A 108 7.40 23.16 11.50
C LYS A 108 8.14 24.50 11.39
N GLY A 109 7.61 25.57 11.94
CA GLY A 109 8.10 26.94 11.67
C GLY A 109 7.93 27.28 10.19
N LYS A 110 9.03 27.61 9.52
CA LYS A 110 9.09 27.82 8.07
C LYS A 110 9.35 26.54 7.27
N LYS A 111 9.69 25.40 7.90
CA LYS A 111 10.09 24.18 7.18
C LYS A 111 8.97 23.63 6.30
N PRO A 112 9.25 23.25 5.04
CA PRO A 112 8.24 22.73 4.14
C PRO A 112 7.78 21.34 4.58
N ILE A 113 6.50 21.08 4.39
CA ILE A 113 5.88 19.77 4.58
C ILE A 113 5.44 19.21 3.24
N VAL A 114 5.97 18.04 2.90
CA VAL A 114 5.49 17.18 1.83
C VAL A 114 4.53 16.16 2.45
N PHE A 115 3.25 16.24 2.07
CA PHE A 115 2.24 15.32 2.55
C PHE A 115 2.07 14.17 1.55
N ASP A 116 2.58 13.00 1.88
CA ASP A 116 2.40 11.78 1.09
C ASP A 116 1.01 11.18 1.36
N TYR A 117 0.05 11.50 0.50
CA TYR A 117 -1.37 11.18 0.66
C TYR A 117 -1.73 9.92 -0.13
N LEU A 118 -1.66 8.77 0.53
CA LEU A 118 -1.68 7.44 -0.08
C LEU A 118 -3.03 6.74 -0.12
N ASP A 119 -3.95 7.13 0.75
CA ASP A 119 -5.22 6.43 0.95
C ASP A 119 -6.39 7.42 1.08
N HIS A 120 -7.56 6.98 0.67
CA HIS A 120 -8.78 7.78 0.84
C HIS A 120 -9.23 7.73 2.30
N TYR A 121 -8.56 8.51 3.17
CA TYR A 121 -8.77 8.48 4.63
C TYR A 121 -10.21 8.75 5.07
N GLU A 122 -10.99 9.55 4.32
CA GLU A 122 -12.40 9.79 4.63
C GLU A 122 -13.23 8.51 4.49
N GLU A 123 -12.98 7.71 3.45
CA GLU A 123 -13.68 6.45 3.20
C GLU A 123 -13.19 5.37 4.16
N SER A 124 -11.89 5.30 4.41
CA SER A 124 -11.32 4.40 5.41
C SER A 124 -11.91 4.65 6.79
N ALA A 125 -12.05 5.92 7.21
CA ALA A 125 -12.74 6.27 8.45
C ALA A 125 -14.21 5.82 8.45
N SER A 126 -14.88 5.84 7.29
CA SER A 126 -16.27 5.37 7.18
C SER A 126 -16.42 3.87 7.35
N THR A 127 -15.40 3.10 6.99
CA THR A 127 -15.38 1.64 7.17
C THR A 127 -15.20 1.25 8.63
N TYR A 128 -14.35 1.97 9.37
CA TYR A 128 -14.04 1.66 10.77
C TYR A 128 -15.02 2.26 11.79
N TYR A 129 -15.71 3.35 11.45
CA TYR A 129 -16.64 4.02 12.36
C TYR A 129 -18.08 3.92 11.81
N PRO A 130 -18.99 3.22 12.50
CA PRO A 130 -20.37 3.05 12.04
C PRO A 130 -21.13 4.38 12.02
N ASP A 131 -22.26 4.45 11.29
CA ASP A 131 -23.10 5.64 11.12
C ASP A 131 -23.93 5.98 12.37
N THR A 132 -23.30 5.93 13.52
CA THR A 132 -23.82 6.44 14.79
C THR A 132 -23.59 7.95 14.89
N PHE A 133 -24.23 8.59 15.87
CA PHE A 133 -23.98 10.02 16.16
C PHE A 133 -22.49 10.29 16.42
N PHE A 134 -21.84 9.45 17.20
CA PHE A 134 -20.41 9.55 17.48
C PHE A 134 -19.56 9.32 16.24
N GLY A 135 -19.87 8.31 15.43
CA GLY A 135 -19.18 8.03 14.17
C GLY A 135 -19.27 9.22 13.19
N LYS A 136 -20.42 9.88 13.10
CA LYS A 136 -20.57 11.11 12.28
C LYS A 136 -19.69 12.26 12.76
N ILE A 137 -19.53 12.43 14.08
CA ILE A 137 -18.63 13.45 14.65
C ILE A 137 -17.16 13.12 14.30
N VAL A 138 -16.74 11.87 14.46
CA VAL A 138 -15.38 11.43 14.10
C VAL A 138 -15.10 11.66 12.61
N LYS A 139 -16.00 11.24 11.73
CA LYS A 139 -15.87 11.46 10.27
C LYS A 139 -15.75 12.95 9.92
N LYS A 140 -16.58 13.82 10.55
CA LYS A 140 -16.49 15.26 10.36
C LYS A 140 -15.17 15.83 10.86
N GLY A 141 -14.67 15.34 11.99
CA GLY A 141 -13.36 15.72 12.54
C GLY A 141 -12.22 15.32 11.60
N VAL A 142 -12.21 14.07 11.14
CA VAL A 142 -11.22 13.54 10.16
C VAL A 142 -11.21 14.41 8.90
N ARG A 143 -12.37 14.67 8.30
CA ARG A 143 -12.50 15.54 7.12
C ARG A 143 -11.94 16.94 7.35
N SER A 144 -12.20 17.54 8.49
CA SER A 144 -11.70 18.88 8.83
C SER A 144 -10.19 18.91 8.98
N ILE A 145 -9.60 17.89 9.62
CA ILE A 145 -8.14 17.75 9.75
C ILE A 145 -7.48 17.54 8.39
N ILE A 146 -8.05 16.67 7.54
CA ILE A 146 -7.54 16.44 6.18
C ILE A 146 -7.49 17.74 5.39
N ARG A 147 -8.59 18.48 5.34
CA ARG A 147 -8.64 19.77 4.61
C ARG A 147 -7.66 20.80 5.16
N TYR A 148 -7.51 20.86 6.49
CA TYR A 148 -6.51 21.72 7.12
C TYR A 148 -5.10 21.32 6.71
N ASN A 149 -4.76 20.04 6.78
CA ASN A 149 -3.44 19.51 6.43
C ASN A 149 -3.09 19.75 4.95
N ILE A 150 -4.02 19.43 4.05
CA ILE A 150 -3.86 19.65 2.61
C ILE A 150 -3.62 21.14 2.31
N LYS A 151 -4.38 22.03 2.93
CA LYS A 151 -4.23 23.48 2.74
C LYS A 151 -2.91 24.02 3.29
N LYS A 152 -2.31 23.35 4.28
CA LYS A 152 -1.08 23.76 4.98
C LYS A 152 0.17 23.01 4.50
N ALA A 153 0.02 21.93 3.77
CA ALA A 153 1.13 21.27 3.11
C ALA A 153 1.71 22.18 2.01
N ASP A 154 3.03 22.19 1.89
CA ASP A 154 3.73 22.95 0.87
C ASP A 154 3.71 22.19 -0.48
N SER A 155 3.68 20.84 -0.42
CA SER A 155 3.46 19.96 -1.55
C SER A 155 2.70 18.70 -1.11
N VAL A 156 1.94 18.09 -2.02
CA VAL A 156 1.22 16.83 -1.81
C VAL A 156 1.67 15.81 -2.84
N ILE A 157 2.05 14.63 -2.39
CA ILE A 157 2.36 13.49 -3.26
C ILE A 157 1.22 12.48 -3.16
N THR A 158 0.79 11.95 -4.29
CA THR A 158 -0.22 10.89 -4.37
C THR A 158 0.16 9.83 -5.41
N VAL A 159 -0.68 8.82 -5.63
CA VAL A 159 -0.28 7.60 -6.35
C VAL A 159 -0.87 7.46 -7.76
N THR A 160 -1.87 8.27 -8.12
CA THR A 160 -2.56 8.23 -9.43
C THR A 160 -3.07 9.61 -9.84
N ASP A 161 -3.33 9.81 -11.12
CA ASP A 161 -3.91 11.05 -11.64
C ASP A 161 -5.35 11.25 -11.16
N GLU A 162 -6.13 10.17 -11.01
CA GLU A 162 -7.50 10.22 -10.45
C GLU A 162 -7.47 10.72 -9.01
N PHE A 163 -6.48 10.26 -8.25
CA PHE A 163 -6.34 10.71 -6.88
C PHE A 163 -5.86 12.17 -6.80
N LYS A 164 -4.97 12.58 -7.69
CA LYS A 164 -4.58 13.99 -7.85
C LYS A 164 -5.80 14.87 -8.12
N GLN A 165 -6.63 14.53 -9.12
CA GLN A 165 -7.85 15.27 -9.44
C GLN A 165 -8.80 15.35 -8.23
N PHE A 166 -8.95 14.25 -7.47
CA PHE A 166 -9.72 14.27 -6.24
C PHE A 166 -9.14 15.25 -5.22
N LEU A 167 -7.82 15.24 -4.99
CA LEU A 167 -7.16 16.14 -4.03
C LEU A 167 -7.27 17.60 -4.45
N GLU A 168 -7.09 17.91 -5.72
CA GLU A 168 -7.28 19.25 -6.28
C GLU A 168 -8.72 19.74 -6.12
N SER A 169 -9.71 18.84 -6.23
CA SER A 169 -11.13 19.16 -6.00
C SER A 169 -11.47 19.54 -4.56
N ILE A 170 -10.57 19.26 -3.60
CA ILE A 170 -10.69 19.61 -2.19
C ILE A 170 -9.65 20.64 -1.73
N ASP A 171 -9.20 21.48 -2.67
CA ASP A 171 -8.28 22.60 -2.47
C ASP A 171 -6.82 22.22 -2.20
N ALA A 172 -6.37 21.01 -2.55
CA ALA A 172 -4.94 20.69 -2.54
C ALA A 172 -4.19 21.52 -3.59
N ARG A 173 -2.99 21.96 -3.23
CA ARG A 173 -2.10 22.70 -4.13
C ARG A 173 -0.81 21.91 -4.32
N ASP A 174 -0.11 22.16 -5.42
CA ASP A 174 1.16 21.52 -5.73
C ASP A 174 1.11 20.00 -5.57
N VAL A 175 0.16 19.36 -6.28
CA VAL A 175 -0.08 17.90 -6.19
C VAL A 175 0.72 17.18 -7.28
N HIS A 176 1.56 16.24 -6.85
CA HIS A 176 2.39 15.41 -7.72
C HIS A 176 1.98 13.94 -7.64
N VAL A 177 2.01 13.26 -8.78
CA VAL A 177 1.74 11.82 -8.86
C VAL A 177 3.07 11.07 -8.87
N ILE A 178 3.30 10.27 -7.84
CA ILE A 178 4.39 9.32 -7.76
C ILE A 178 3.77 7.96 -7.41
N PRO A 179 3.72 7.00 -8.34
CA PRO A 179 2.98 5.75 -8.16
C PRO A 179 3.60 4.85 -7.08
N ASN A 180 2.87 3.80 -6.70
CA ASN A 180 3.44 2.70 -5.95
C ASN A 180 4.35 1.87 -6.86
N GLY A 181 5.25 1.11 -6.26
CA GLY A 181 6.24 0.33 -6.99
C GLY A 181 6.50 -1.04 -6.39
N VAL A 182 7.56 -1.65 -6.87
CA VAL A 182 8.05 -2.96 -6.46
C VAL A 182 9.57 -2.93 -6.28
N ASP A 183 10.10 -3.77 -5.43
CA ASP A 183 11.54 -4.04 -5.36
C ASP A 183 11.87 -5.20 -6.30
N THR A 184 12.30 -4.88 -7.52
CA THR A 184 12.61 -5.90 -8.54
C THR A 184 13.81 -6.78 -8.16
N SER A 185 14.59 -6.43 -7.15
CA SER A 185 15.66 -7.27 -6.63
C SER A 185 15.19 -8.34 -5.66
N VAL A 186 14.01 -8.16 -5.05
CA VAL A 186 13.38 -9.12 -4.13
C VAL A 186 12.41 -10.04 -4.88
N PHE A 187 11.68 -9.48 -5.86
CA PHE A 187 10.72 -10.24 -6.66
C PHE A 187 11.42 -10.84 -7.89
N GLU A 188 12.21 -11.87 -7.66
CA GLU A 188 12.90 -12.61 -8.70
C GLU A 188 11.94 -13.56 -9.42
N GLN A 189 12.22 -13.79 -10.71
CA GLN A 189 11.51 -14.78 -11.48
C GLN A 189 12.04 -16.19 -11.15
N LEU A 190 11.14 -17.06 -10.70
CA LEU A 190 11.38 -18.51 -10.63
C LEU A 190 10.58 -19.20 -11.74
N ASP A 191 11.04 -20.37 -12.15
CA ASP A 191 10.23 -21.25 -12.98
C ASP A 191 8.92 -21.60 -12.26
N THR A 192 7.81 -21.52 -12.99
CA THR A 192 6.47 -21.71 -12.41
C THR A 192 6.26 -23.11 -11.88
N GLU A 193 6.70 -24.12 -12.60
CA GLU A 193 6.53 -25.53 -12.19
C GLU A 193 7.44 -25.88 -11.03
N GLU A 194 8.68 -25.36 -10.99
CA GLU A 194 9.57 -25.50 -9.84
C GLU A 194 8.98 -24.84 -8.58
N ALA A 195 8.42 -23.64 -8.75
CA ALA A 195 7.76 -22.93 -7.64
C ALA A 195 6.53 -23.70 -7.14
N LYS A 196 5.69 -24.24 -8.03
CA LYS A 196 4.55 -25.10 -7.67
C LYS A 196 5.01 -26.34 -6.90
N MET A 197 6.00 -27.05 -7.43
CA MET A 197 6.55 -28.26 -6.77
C MET A 197 7.05 -27.96 -5.36
N SER A 198 7.75 -26.83 -5.17
CA SER A 198 8.27 -26.42 -3.85
C SER A 198 7.19 -26.16 -2.81
N LEU A 199 5.97 -25.83 -3.25
CA LEU A 199 4.80 -25.54 -2.42
C LEU A 199 3.78 -26.70 -2.39
N GLY A 200 4.07 -27.82 -3.06
CA GLY A 200 3.13 -28.95 -3.16
C GLY A 200 1.86 -28.63 -3.97
N LEU A 201 1.96 -27.70 -4.94
CA LEU A 201 0.88 -27.30 -5.82
C LEU A 201 0.95 -28.05 -7.15
N GLU A 202 -0.22 -28.39 -7.69
CA GLU A 202 -0.35 -29.07 -8.99
C GLU A 202 -1.44 -28.41 -9.83
N GLY A 203 -1.30 -28.48 -11.15
CA GLY A 203 -2.26 -27.95 -12.10
C GLY A 203 -2.21 -26.42 -12.24
N ASN A 204 -3.29 -25.84 -12.74
CA ASN A 204 -3.38 -24.41 -12.92
C ASN A 204 -3.68 -23.70 -11.58
N VAL A 205 -2.92 -22.67 -11.27
CA VAL A 205 -3.02 -21.92 -10.03
C VAL A 205 -3.29 -20.45 -10.34
N ILE A 206 -4.44 -19.93 -9.91
CA ILE A 206 -4.71 -18.50 -9.87
C ILE A 206 -4.52 -18.01 -8.44
N GLY A 207 -4.00 -16.79 -8.22
CA GLY A 207 -3.65 -16.43 -6.86
C GLY A 207 -3.86 -14.97 -6.49
N TYR A 208 -4.27 -14.75 -5.25
CA TYR A 208 -4.42 -13.46 -4.62
C TYR A 208 -3.40 -13.26 -3.51
N VAL A 209 -2.72 -12.10 -3.51
CA VAL A 209 -1.81 -11.68 -2.43
C VAL A 209 -2.36 -10.43 -1.77
N GLY A 210 -2.50 -10.46 -0.46
CA GLY A 210 -2.91 -9.30 0.34
C GLY A 210 -3.79 -9.64 1.53
N SER A 211 -4.17 -8.61 2.29
CA SER A 211 -5.12 -8.77 3.39
C SER A 211 -6.53 -9.09 2.87
N LEU A 212 -7.25 -9.89 3.64
CA LEU A 212 -8.64 -10.25 3.36
C LEU A 212 -9.55 -9.21 4.02
N GLU A 213 -10.02 -8.25 3.20
CA GLU A 213 -10.77 -7.10 3.66
C GLU A 213 -12.00 -6.82 2.79
N TYR A 214 -12.98 -6.09 3.29
CA TYR A 214 -14.28 -5.87 2.62
C TYR A 214 -14.21 -5.13 1.27
N TRP A 215 -13.13 -4.44 0.96
CA TRP A 215 -12.93 -3.79 -0.35
C TRP A 215 -12.35 -4.72 -1.41
N VAL A 216 -12.06 -5.97 -1.04
CA VAL A 216 -11.65 -7.04 -1.95
C VAL A 216 -12.88 -7.80 -2.43
N ASP A 217 -12.91 -8.22 -3.69
CA ASP A 217 -14.01 -8.94 -4.31
C ASP A 217 -13.62 -10.40 -4.62
N LEU A 218 -13.25 -11.15 -3.58
CA LEU A 218 -13.01 -12.59 -3.73
C LEU A 218 -14.32 -13.37 -3.91
N GLU A 219 -15.46 -12.81 -3.60
CA GLU A 219 -16.76 -13.42 -3.82
C GLU A 219 -16.95 -13.75 -5.30
N THR A 220 -16.72 -12.79 -6.20
CA THR A 220 -16.81 -12.99 -7.65
C THR A 220 -15.86 -14.08 -8.15
N VAL A 221 -14.64 -14.12 -7.61
CA VAL A 221 -13.64 -15.16 -7.95
C VAL A 221 -14.11 -16.54 -7.52
N ILE A 222 -14.59 -16.69 -6.27
CA ILE A 222 -15.05 -17.97 -5.72
C ILE A 222 -16.31 -18.47 -6.42
N GLU A 223 -17.23 -17.57 -6.77
CA GLU A 223 -18.42 -17.91 -7.53
C GLU A 223 -18.11 -18.43 -8.96
N ALA A 224 -16.95 -18.12 -9.51
CA ALA A 224 -16.51 -18.61 -10.80
C ALA A 224 -15.77 -19.97 -10.72
N LEU A 225 -15.27 -20.39 -9.55
CA LEU A 225 -14.47 -21.61 -9.39
C LEU A 225 -15.19 -22.92 -9.79
N PRO A 226 -16.52 -23.08 -9.61
CA PRO A 226 -17.20 -24.31 -10.07
C PRO A 226 -17.01 -24.57 -11.57
N GLU A 227 -16.85 -23.53 -12.38
CA GLU A 227 -16.72 -23.63 -13.84
C GLU A 227 -15.25 -23.74 -14.32
N LEU A 228 -14.28 -23.67 -13.40
CA LEU A 228 -12.86 -23.59 -13.72
C LEU A 228 -12.11 -24.82 -13.18
N ASP A 229 -11.16 -25.32 -13.99
CA ASP A 229 -10.20 -26.33 -13.56
C ASP A 229 -8.90 -25.63 -13.09
N VAL A 230 -9.01 -24.98 -11.91
CA VAL A 230 -7.92 -24.23 -11.28
C VAL A 230 -7.97 -24.40 -9.76
N LYS A 231 -6.81 -24.19 -9.12
CA LYS A 231 -6.72 -23.91 -7.68
C LYS A 231 -6.61 -22.42 -7.43
N LEU A 232 -7.25 -21.95 -6.37
CA LEU A 232 -7.13 -20.57 -5.90
C LEU A 232 -6.16 -20.50 -4.71
N LEU A 233 -5.03 -19.85 -4.88
CA LEU A 233 -4.04 -19.62 -3.83
C LEU A 233 -4.27 -18.24 -3.20
N ILE A 234 -4.62 -18.20 -1.91
CA ILE A 234 -4.84 -16.97 -1.14
C ILE A 234 -3.69 -16.79 -0.17
N VAL A 235 -2.86 -15.78 -0.43
CA VAL A 235 -1.66 -15.47 0.36
C VAL A 235 -1.89 -14.20 1.17
N GLY A 236 -2.03 -14.37 2.47
CA GLY A 236 -2.23 -13.28 3.43
C GLY A 236 -3.37 -13.55 4.42
N PRO A 237 -3.34 -12.91 5.59
CA PRO A 237 -4.36 -13.02 6.61
C PRO A 237 -5.48 -12.00 6.44
N GLY A 238 -6.61 -12.20 7.12
CA GLY A 238 -7.49 -11.11 7.53
C GLY A 238 -6.82 -10.31 8.63
N LEU A 239 -6.76 -9.00 8.49
CA LEU A 239 -6.08 -8.14 9.47
C LEU A 239 -7.04 -7.34 10.36
N PHE A 240 -8.14 -6.86 9.77
CA PHE A 240 -9.02 -5.87 10.41
C PHE A 240 -10.48 -6.30 10.45
N THR A 241 -10.88 -7.29 9.66
CA THR A 241 -12.27 -7.69 9.48
C THR A 241 -12.43 -9.21 9.50
N ASP A 242 -13.69 -9.68 9.60
CA ASP A 242 -14.09 -11.10 9.50
C ASP A 242 -14.29 -11.58 8.05
N TYR A 243 -13.82 -10.80 7.07
CA TYR A 243 -14.00 -11.12 5.66
C TYR A 243 -13.45 -12.49 5.26
N GLY A 244 -12.31 -12.90 5.85
CA GLY A 244 -11.73 -14.21 5.60
C GLY A 244 -12.63 -15.38 6.01
N GLU A 245 -13.41 -15.24 7.09
CA GLU A 245 -14.38 -16.25 7.53
C GLU A 245 -15.55 -16.32 6.54
N LYS A 246 -16.09 -15.17 6.13
CA LYS A 246 -17.16 -15.09 5.13
C LYS A 246 -16.79 -15.73 3.79
N ILE A 247 -15.54 -15.55 3.36
CA ILE A 247 -15.03 -16.17 2.13
C ILE A 247 -14.97 -17.69 2.25
N LYS A 248 -14.58 -18.22 3.40
CA LYS A 248 -14.59 -19.68 3.66
C LYS A 248 -16.02 -20.25 3.63
N GLU A 249 -16.95 -19.59 4.34
CA GLU A 249 -18.37 -19.98 4.35
C GLU A 249 -18.96 -19.99 2.94
N LEU A 250 -18.62 -19.01 2.11
CA LEU A 250 -19.06 -18.97 0.70
C LEU A 250 -18.48 -20.14 -0.09
N ALA A 251 -17.20 -20.46 0.09
CA ALA A 251 -16.53 -21.56 -0.59
C ALA A 251 -17.11 -22.93 -0.21
N GLU A 252 -17.43 -23.14 1.07
CA GLU A 252 -18.13 -24.33 1.56
C GLU A 252 -19.52 -24.46 0.95
N LYS A 253 -20.29 -23.36 0.94
CA LYS A 253 -21.65 -23.33 0.35
C LYS A 253 -21.66 -23.68 -1.14
N LEU A 254 -20.60 -23.33 -1.87
CA LEU A 254 -20.47 -23.60 -3.31
C LEU A 254 -19.73 -24.92 -3.62
N ASP A 255 -19.36 -25.68 -2.60
CA ASP A 255 -18.62 -26.96 -2.72
C ASP A 255 -17.28 -26.80 -3.49
N VAL A 256 -16.57 -25.71 -3.23
CA VAL A 256 -15.27 -25.40 -3.85
C VAL A 256 -14.14 -25.16 -2.84
N ILE A 257 -14.36 -25.43 -1.56
CA ILE A 257 -13.36 -25.22 -0.52
C ILE A 257 -12.07 -26.00 -0.78
N ASP A 258 -12.16 -27.20 -1.35
CA ASP A 258 -11.03 -28.05 -1.70
C ASP A 258 -10.17 -27.52 -2.86
N LYS A 259 -10.70 -26.54 -3.62
CA LYS A 259 -9.95 -25.81 -4.65
C LYS A 259 -9.17 -24.63 -4.08
N ILE A 260 -9.39 -24.26 -2.81
CA ILE A 260 -8.83 -23.03 -2.24
C ILE A 260 -7.74 -23.36 -1.20
N ILE A 261 -6.59 -22.73 -1.36
CA ILE A 261 -5.46 -22.87 -0.46
C ILE A 261 -5.23 -21.55 0.25
N PHE A 262 -5.43 -21.53 1.56
CA PHE A 262 -5.16 -20.38 2.43
C PHE A 262 -3.79 -20.55 3.09
N THR A 263 -2.81 -19.73 2.75
CA THR A 263 -1.47 -19.81 3.37
C THR A 263 -1.41 -19.10 4.73
N GLY A 264 -2.37 -18.18 4.98
CA GLY A 264 -2.20 -17.22 6.05
C GLY A 264 -1.05 -16.25 5.75
N ARG A 265 -0.42 -15.74 6.81
CA ARG A 265 0.68 -14.79 6.69
C ARG A 265 1.94 -15.44 6.13
N VAL A 266 2.53 -14.78 5.14
CA VAL A 266 3.84 -15.09 4.56
C VAL A 266 4.77 -13.89 4.75
N GLU A 267 6.05 -14.13 5.03
CA GLU A 267 7.04 -13.05 5.14
C GLU A 267 7.26 -12.40 3.76
N TYR A 268 7.50 -11.09 3.76
CA TYR A 268 7.55 -10.29 2.53
C TYR A 268 8.62 -10.78 1.54
N ASP A 269 9.79 -11.18 2.05
CA ASP A 269 10.92 -11.69 1.26
C ASP A 269 10.71 -13.11 0.72
N GLN A 270 9.65 -13.80 1.15
CA GLN A 270 9.27 -15.12 0.63
C GLN A 270 8.09 -15.05 -0.34
N LEU A 271 7.48 -13.86 -0.49
CA LEU A 271 6.25 -13.69 -1.24
C LEU A 271 6.39 -14.04 -2.72
N TYR A 272 7.57 -13.74 -3.30
CA TYR A 272 7.88 -14.05 -4.71
C TYR A 272 7.70 -15.52 -5.04
N ARG A 273 8.02 -16.46 -4.12
CA ARG A 273 7.86 -17.91 -4.36
C ARG A 273 6.40 -18.29 -4.60
N TYR A 274 5.50 -17.72 -3.80
CA TYR A 274 4.06 -17.94 -3.95
C TYR A 274 3.52 -17.30 -5.22
N ILE A 275 4.01 -16.09 -5.56
CA ILE A 275 3.61 -15.42 -6.79
C ILE A 275 4.13 -16.18 -8.02
N CYS A 276 5.37 -16.65 -8.01
CA CYS A 276 5.92 -17.44 -9.10
C CYS A 276 5.18 -18.76 -9.32
N ALA A 277 4.59 -19.36 -8.28
CA ALA A 277 3.76 -20.56 -8.40
C ALA A 277 2.37 -20.30 -8.99
N MET A 278 1.97 -19.04 -9.19
CA MET A 278 0.70 -18.68 -9.84
C MET A 278 0.88 -18.65 -11.35
N ASP A 279 -0.13 -19.09 -12.09
CA ASP A 279 -0.24 -18.87 -13.53
C ASP A 279 -0.86 -17.50 -13.81
N ILE A 280 -1.72 -17.00 -12.91
CA ILE A 280 -2.39 -15.70 -13.01
C ILE A 280 -2.41 -15.04 -11.63
N GLY A 281 -1.89 -13.83 -11.53
CA GLY A 281 -2.05 -12.97 -10.35
C GLY A 281 -3.41 -12.26 -10.36
N LEU A 282 -4.11 -12.26 -9.24
CA LEU A 282 -5.45 -11.68 -9.12
C LEU A 282 -5.44 -10.37 -8.32
N ASN A 283 -6.14 -9.37 -8.84
CA ASN A 283 -6.43 -8.13 -8.13
C ASN A 283 -7.93 -7.83 -8.12
N PRO A 284 -8.73 -8.67 -7.41
CA PRO A 284 -10.17 -8.52 -7.33
C PRO A 284 -10.54 -7.41 -6.34
N LEU A 285 -11.13 -6.34 -6.83
CA LEU A 285 -11.50 -5.16 -6.06
C LEU A 285 -12.98 -4.83 -6.25
N LYS A 286 -13.65 -4.43 -5.17
CA LYS A 286 -15.02 -3.91 -5.24
C LYS A 286 -15.03 -2.48 -5.76
N HIS A 287 -16.10 -2.08 -6.45
CA HIS A 287 -16.31 -0.72 -6.93
C HIS A 287 -16.65 0.22 -5.78
N VAL A 288 -15.62 0.66 -5.09
CA VAL A 288 -15.66 1.70 -4.05
C VAL A 288 -14.70 2.81 -4.43
N LYS A 289 -14.96 4.04 -4.00
CA LYS A 289 -14.21 5.22 -4.43
C LYS A 289 -12.70 5.07 -4.21
N LYS A 290 -12.30 4.51 -3.08
CA LYS A 290 -10.90 4.21 -2.77
C LYS A 290 -10.23 3.37 -3.87
N ASN A 291 -10.88 2.29 -4.29
CA ASN A 291 -10.34 1.38 -5.30
C ASN A 291 -10.31 1.99 -6.70
N GLU A 292 -11.27 2.89 -7.00
CA GLU A 292 -11.34 3.57 -8.31
C GLU A 292 -10.20 4.57 -8.54
N ILE A 293 -9.67 5.14 -7.46
CA ILE A 293 -8.68 6.23 -7.54
C ILE A 293 -7.28 5.83 -7.07
N THR A 294 -7.06 4.59 -6.61
CA THR A 294 -5.76 4.13 -6.14
C THR A 294 -5.30 2.86 -6.84
N VAL A 295 -3.98 2.66 -6.91
CA VAL A 295 -3.37 1.43 -7.42
C VAL A 295 -2.48 0.83 -6.34
N GLY A 296 -2.82 -0.39 -5.91
CA GLY A 296 -2.06 -1.11 -4.89
C GLY A 296 -0.78 -1.75 -5.41
N GLY A 297 0.22 -1.92 -4.54
CA GLY A 297 1.54 -2.46 -4.90
C GLY A 297 1.54 -3.92 -5.40
N LYS A 298 0.51 -4.74 -5.07
CA LYS A 298 0.46 -6.15 -5.47
C LYS A 298 0.50 -6.39 -6.97
N VAL A 299 -0.09 -5.47 -7.76
CA VAL A 299 -0.08 -5.55 -9.23
C VAL A 299 1.36 -5.54 -9.75
N PHE A 300 2.19 -4.65 -9.23
CA PHE A 300 3.59 -4.57 -9.61
C PHE A 300 4.40 -5.78 -9.14
N ASN A 301 4.06 -6.39 -7.99
CA ASN A 301 4.69 -7.62 -7.52
C ASN A 301 4.43 -8.80 -8.47
N TYR A 302 3.19 -8.94 -8.97
CA TYR A 302 2.86 -9.96 -9.98
C TYR A 302 3.64 -9.73 -11.27
N LEU A 303 3.64 -8.49 -11.78
CA LEU A 303 4.36 -8.13 -13.00
C LEU A 303 5.87 -8.37 -12.86
N ALA A 304 6.47 -8.08 -11.70
CA ALA A 304 7.89 -8.32 -11.44
C ALA A 304 8.26 -9.82 -11.47
N CYS A 305 7.34 -10.70 -11.06
CA CYS A 305 7.48 -12.15 -11.20
C CYS A 305 7.08 -12.68 -12.60
N GLY A 306 6.86 -11.80 -13.58
CA GLY A 306 6.51 -12.18 -14.95
C GLY A 306 5.09 -12.74 -15.09
N LYS A 307 4.15 -12.42 -14.18
CA LYS A 307 2.81 -13.00 -14.19
C LYS A 307 1.78 -12.08 -14.84
N PRO A 308 0.90 -12.62 -15.69
CA PRO A 308 -0.29 -11.91 -16.14
C PRO A 308 -1.18 -11.56 -14.94
N VAL A 309 -1.76 -10.36 -14.96
CA VAL A 309 -2.64 -9.90 -13.89
C VAL A 309 -4.07 -9.78 -14.40
N LEU A 310 -5.00 -10.44 -13.70
CA LEU A 310 -6.43 -10.34 -13.92
C LEU A 310 -7.05 -9.51 -12.78
N THR A 311 -7.69 -8.42 -13.13
CA THR A 311 -8.23 -7.45 -12.16
C THR A 311 -9.66 -7.08 -12.49
N SER A 312 -10.45 -6.70 -11.47
CA SER A 312 -11.68 -5.95 -11.71
C SER A 312 -11.36 -4.61 -12.39
N ARG A 313 -12.29 -4.11 -13.19
CA ARG A 313 -12.11 -2.89 -13.97
C ARG A 313 -12.17 -1.68 -13.04
N MET A 314 -11.03 -1.01 -12.83
CA MET A 314 -10.88 0.18 -11.99
C MET A 314 -10.26 1.30 -12.79
N THR A 315 -10.82 2.51 -12.71
CA THR A 315 -10.42 3.67 -13.53
C THR A 315 -8.92 3.97 -13.44
N ALA A 316 -8.37 4.03 -12.23
CA ALA A 316 -6.95 4.32 -12.04
C ALA A 316 -6.03 3.22 -12.61
N LEU A 317 -6.44 1.95 -12.52
CA LEU A 317 -5.67 0.84 -13.11
C LEU A 317 -5.69 0.87 -14.64
N GLU A 318 -6.85 1.15 -15.24
CA GLU A 318 -6.97 1.25 -16.70
C GLU A 318 -6.12 2.40 -17.25
N ASN A 319 -6.15 3.56 -16.58
CA ASN A 319 -5.38 4.71 -17.02
C ASN A 319 -3.86 4.53 -16.83
N LEU A 320 -3.44 3.86 -15.75
CA LEU A 320 -2.02 3.68 -15.45
C LEU A 320 -1.37 2.54 -16.26
N LEU A 321 -2.05 1.40 -16.42
CA LEU A 321 -1.47 0.17 -16.97
C LEU A 321 -2.18 -0.35 -18.24
N GLY A 322 -3.38 0.14 -18.56
CA GLY A 322 -4.10 -0.12 -19.80
C GLY A 322 -4.10 -1.59 -20.22
N ASP A 323 -3.77 -1.85 -21.47
CA ASP A 323 -3.72 -3.19 -22.09
C ASP A 323 -2.61 -4.11 -21.53
N SER A 324 -1.85 -3.65 -20.54
CA SER A 324 -0.87 -4.48 -19.83
C SER A 324 -1.51 -5.46 -18.85
N LEU A 325 -2.78 -5.24 -18.53
CA LEU A 325 -3.57 -6.07 -17.61
C LEU A 325 -4.77 -6.67 -18.33
N PHE A 326 -5.35 -7.69 -17.70
CA PHE A 326 -6.64 -8.26 -18.10
C PHE A 326 -7.73 -7.79 -17.15
N TYR A 327 -8.90 -7.44 -17.69
CA TYR A 327 -10.00 -6.85 -16.92
C TYR A 327 -11.27 -7.69 -17.02
N TYR A 328 -11.95 -7.89 -15.90
CA TYR A 328 -13.26 -8.53 -15.84
C TYR A 328 -14.28 -7.62 -15.15
N ASP A 329 -15.57 -7.84 -15.48
CA ASP A 329 -16.69 -7.07 -14.94
C ASP A 329 -17.61 -7.93 -14.04
N ASP A 330 -17.60 -9.26 -14.26
CA ASP A 330 -18.41 -10.23 -13.52
C ASP A 330 -17.75 -11.63 -13.52
N LYS A 331 -18.35 -12.59 -12.82
CA LYS A 331 -17.85 -13.98 -12.74
C LYS A 331 -17.77 -14.69 -14.08
N TYR A 332 -18.63 -14.36 -15.05
CA TYR A 332 -18.65 -15.00 -16.36
C TYR A 332 -17.51 -14.50 -17.24
N THR A 333 -17.29 -13.20 -17.24
CA THR A 333 -16.13 -12.57 -17.91
C THR A 333 -14.84 -12.97 -17.23
N PHE A 334 -14.82 -13.07 -15.89
CA PHE A 334 -13.68 -13.62 -15.14
C PHE A 334 -13.32 -15.02 -15.61
N ALA A 335 -14.27 -15.97 -15.57
CA ALA A 335 -14.03 -17.36 -15.99
C ALA A 335 -13.60 -17.47 -17.45
N LYS A 336 -14.19 -16.66 -18.34
CA LYS A 336 -13.80 -16.60 -19.75
C LYS A 336 -12.33 -16.17 -19.92
N ILE A 337 -11.92 -15.11 -19.24
CA ILE A 337 -10.57 -14.55 -19.37
C ILE A 337 -9.54 -15.48 -18.73
N VAL A 338 -9.82 -16.09 -17.59
CA VAL A 338 -8.95 -17.14 -17.00
C VAL A 338 -8.64 -18.22 -18.02
N ARG A 339 -9.68 -18.78 -18.68
CA ARG A 339 -9.50 -19.80 -19.73
C ARG A 339 -8.71 -19.30 -20.95
N GLN A 340 -8.80 -18.00 -21.27
CA GLN A 340 -8.04 -17.40 -22.38
C GLN A 340 -6.55 -17.25 -22.02
N ILE A 341 -6.25 -16.79 -20.80
CA ILE A 341 -4.86 -16.61 -20.35
C ILE A 341 -4.16 -17.95 -20.25
N LEU A 342 -4.81 -18.96 -19.63
CA LEU A 342 -4.24 -20.29 -19.43
C LEU A 342 -3.98 -21.06 -20.76
N LYS A 343 -4.55 -20.62 -21.87
CA LYS A 343 -4.33 -21.23 -23.21
C LYS A 343 -3.20 -20.57 -24.00
N LYS A 344 -2.70 -19.41 -23.54
CA LYS A 344 -1.65 -18.66 -24.23
C LYS A 344 -0.29 -18.96 -23.59
N ASP A 345 0.75 -18.95 -24.42
CA ASP A 345 2.11 -18.88 -23.89
C ASP A 345 2.30 -17.55 -23.14
N THR A 346 2.90 -17.63 -21.98
CA THR A 346 3.10 -16.46 -21.10
C THR A 346 4.21 -15.56 -21.66
N GLU A 347 3.89 -14.29 -21.85
CA GLU A 347 4.84 -13.23 -22.25
C GLU A 347 5.56 -12.66 -21.00
N ASN A 348 6.24 -13.51 -20.22
CA ASN A 348 6.81 -13.15 -18.92
C ASN A 348 7.72 -11.92 -18.97
N GLU A 349 8.58 -11.81 -19.99
CA GLU A 349 9.51 -10.70 -20.17
C GLU A 349 8.80 -9.35 -20.31
N LYS A 350 7.67 -9.31 -21.02
CA LYS A 350 6.85 -8.09 -21.16
C LYS A 350 6.38 -7.56 -19.81
N TYR A 351 5.91 -8.43 -18.93
CA TYR A 351 5.43 -8.04 -17.60
C TYR A 351 6.57 -7.53 -16.72
N ILE A 352 7.72 -8.18 -16.76
CA ILE A 352 8.93 -7.77 -16.04
C ILE A 352 9.41 -6.39 -16.50
N GLU A 353 9.42 -6.12 -17.81
CA GLU A 353 9.80 -4.81 -18.35
C GLU A 353 8.85 -3.69 -17.90
N ILE A 354 7.55 -3.99 -17.74
CA ILE A 354 6.61 -3.05 -17.16
C ILE A 354 6.95 -2.79 -15.69
N ALA A 355 7.19 -3.85 -14.90
CA ALA A 355 7.52 -3.72 -13.49
C ALA A 355 8.80 -2.91 -13.23
N LYS A 356 9.83 -3.04 -14.09
CA LYS A 356 11.08 -2.28 -13.99
C LYS A 356 10.88 -0.77 -14.03
N LYS A 357 9.85 -0.27 -14.75
CA LYS A 357 9.53 1.16 -14.76
C LYS A 357 9.06 1.67 -13.39
N TYR A 358 8.48 0.78 -12.60
CA TYR A 358 7.96 1.03 -11.25
C TYR A 358 8.88 0.49 -10.15
N ASP A 359 10.18 0.29 -10.45
CA ASP A 359 11.15 -0.08 -9.41
C ASP A 359 11.29 1.05 -8.38
N TRP A 360 11.33 0.68 -7.09
CA TRP A 360 11.49 1.65 -6.01
C TRP A 360 12.76 2.51 -6.14
N LYS A 361 13.76 2.09 -6.90
CA LYS A 361 14.94 2.91 -7.18
C LYS A 361 14.56 4.13 -8.01
N ASN A 362 13.82 3.93 -9.11
CA ASN A 362 13.40 5.02 -9.99
C ASN A 362 12.42 5.96 -9.26
N ILE A 363 11.49 5.37 -8.51
CA ILE A 363 10.52 6.11 -7.69
C ILE A 363 11.22 6.95 -6.61
N ALA A 364 12.27 6.42 -5.97
CA ALA A 364 13.03 7.17 -4.98
C ALA A 364 13.80 8.36 -5.58
N GLU A 365 14.31 8.23 -6.80
CA GLU A 365 14.96 9.33 -7.52
C GLU A 365 13.96 10.47 -7.84
N GLU A 366 12.78 10.14 -8.33
CA GLU A 366 11.72 11.11 -8.57
C GLU A 366 11.24 11.77 -7.27
N TYR A 367 11.10 10.99 -6.21
CA TYR A 367 10.70 11.48 -4.90
C TYR A 367 11.77 12.43 -4.31
N GLU A 368 13.05 12.09 -4.43
CA GLU A 368 14.20 12.90 -4.01
C GLU A 368 14.20 14.27 -4.70
N GLU A 369 13.90 14.32 -6.01
CA GLU A 369 13.77 15.58 -6.78
C GLU A 369 12.68 16.48 -6.20
N ARG A 370 11.50 15.91 -5.87
CA ARG A 370 10.39 16.67 -5.27
C ARG A 370 10.74 17.22 -3.89
N LEU A 371 11.45 16.45 -3.08
CA LEU A 371 11.92 16.94 -1.78
C LEU A 371 12.92 18.10 -1.94
N PHE A 372 13.81 18.03 -2.93
CA PHE A 372 14.76 19.09 -3.21
C PHE A 372 14.05 20.39 -3.63
N ILE A 373 13.08 20.29 -4.53
CA ILE A 373 12.27 21.45 -4.97
C ILE A 373 11.52 22.07 -3.78
N ALA A 374 10.91 21.26 -2.92
CA ALA A 374 10.20 21.75 -1.75
C ALA A 374 11.14 22.47 -0.76
N ALA A 375 12.35 21.94 -0.54
CA ALA A 375 13.33 22.54 0.37
C ALA A 375 13.90 23.89 -0.16
N VAL A 376 14.16 24.00 -1.48
CA VAL A 376 14.74 25.22 -2.08
C VAL A 376 13.73 26.37 -2.18
N ASN A 377 12.46 26.08 -2.40
CA ASN A 377 11.42 27.10 -2.50
C ASN A 377 11.22 27.88 -1.18
N GLU A 378 11.64 27.34 -0.04
CA GLU A 378 11.63 28.03 1.25
C GLU A 378 12.63 29.19 1.31
N ASP A 379 13.82 29.03 0.74
CA ASP A 379 14.89 30.04 0.82
C ASP A 379 14.55 31.30 0.01
N ASN A 380 13.50 31.27 -0.83
CA ASN A 380 13.05 32.37 -1.68
C ASN A 380 11.80 33.11 -1.19
N THR A 381 11.18 32.68 -0.04
CA THR A 381 10.00 33.31 0.57
C THR A 381 10.28 33.79 1.99
#